data_63621cce0e17ee04b609b690136ce599
#
_entry.id   63621cce0e17ee04b609b690136ce599
#
_cell.length_a   1.000
_cell.length_b   1.000
_cell.length_c   1.000
_cell.angle_alpha   90.00
_cell.angle_beta   90.00
_cell.angle_gamma   90.00
#
_symmetry.space_group_name_H-M   'P 1'
#
loop_
_entity.id
_entity.type
_entity.pdbx_description
1 polymer ?
#
loop_
_entity_poly.entity_id
_entity_poly.type
_entity_poly.pdbx_seq_one_letter_code
_entity_poly.pdbx_strand_id
1 'polypeptide(L)'
;MKKILILGVNGFIGHHLSRRIIDTTDWEVFGMDMQNERVSTLLDQKRFHFFEGDITINKEWIEYHIRKCDTVLPLVAIATPATYVKEPLRVFELDFEANLPIVRHAVKYGKRVIFPSTSEVYGMCRDDEFDPDRSELIYGPIDKPRWIYACAKQLMDRVIAAYGQQEGLDYTLFRPFNWIGAGLDSIHTPKEGSSRVVTQFFGHIVRGEMIKLVDGGTQKRAFTYIDDGIDALMKIIDNRDGIASAKIYNIGNPKNNYSVRELAKMMIDLALTYPEYQAAAKVVKMV
;
A
#
# COMPACT_ATOMS: atom_id res chain seq x y z
N MET A 1 -21.20 -16.61 2.35
CA MET A 1 -19.88 -16.31 2.97
C MET A 1 -18.93 -15.91 1.85
N LYS A 2 -18.44 -14.68 1.86
CA LYS A 2 -17.57 -14.12 0.81
C LYS A 2 -16.14 -14.69 0.99
N LYS A 3 -15.46 -15.01 -0.12
CA LYS A 3 -14.09 -15.53 -0.14
C LYS A 3 -13.16 -14.51 -0.78
N ILE A 4 -12.13 -14.13 -0.06
CA ILE A 4 -11.19 -13.08 -0.46
C ILE A 4 -9.82 -13.69 -0.68
N LEU A 5 -9.23 -13.49 -1.85
CA LEU A 5 -7.83 -13.82 -2.12
C LEU A 5 -6.97 -12.58 -1.92
N ILE A 6 -5.98 -12.67 -1.03
CA ILE A 6 -5.01 -11.59 -0.75
C ILE A 6 -3.60 -12.11 -1.07
N LEU A 7 -3.01 -11.60 -2.13
CA LEU A 7 -1.61 -11.84 -2.49
C LEU A 7 -0.75 -10.72 -1.89
N GLY A 8 0.24 -11.06 -1.08
CA GLY A 8 0.94 -10.11 -0.21
C GLY A 8 0.27 -9.95 1.16
N VAL A 9 -0.30 -11.04 1.68
CA VAL A 9 -1.11 -11.06 2.91
C VAL A 9 -0.31 -10.70 4.18
N ASN A 10 1.00 -10.95 4.21
CA ASN A 10 1.90 -10.57 5.30
C ASN A 10 2.44 -9.13 5.18
N GLY A 11 2.11 -8.41 4.09
CA GLY A 11 2.44 -7.01 3.90
C GLY A 11 1.70 -6.08 4.86
N PHE A 12 2.06 -4.77 4.86
CA PHE A 12 1.47 -3.77 5.77
C PHE A 12 -0.06 -3.67 5.63
N ILE A 13 -0.59 -3.57 4.42
CA ILE A 13 -2.04 -3.53 4.20
C ILE A 13 -2.65 -4.92 4.41
N GLY A 14 -2.00 -5.96 3.86
CA GLY A 14 -2.52 -7.32 3.86
C GLY A 14 -2.82 -7.86 5.25
N HIS A 15 -1.90 -7.70 6.21
CA HIS A 15 -2.10 -8.24 7.56
C HIS A 15 -3.16 -7.47 8.36
N HIS A 16 -3.21 -6.13 8.26
CA HIS A 16 -4.26 -5.34 8.92
C HIS A 16 -5.64 -5.66 8.35
N LEU A 17 -5.74 -5.78 7.02
CA LEU A 17 -6.99 -6.11 6.34
C LEU A 17 -7.46 -7.52 6.72
N SER A 18 -6.56 -8.51 6.68
CA SER A 18 -6.89 -9.88 7.04
C SER A 18 -7.38 -10.00 8.48
N ARG A 19 -6.71 -9.33 9.43
CA ARG A 19 -7.16 -9.25 10.81
C ARG A 19 -8.56 -8.65 10.90
N ARG A 20 -8.80 -7.49 10.28
CA ARG A 20 -10.10 -6.83 10.30
C ARG A 20 -11.20 -7.73 9.72
N ILE A 21 -10.95 -8.42 8.61
CA ILE A 21 -11.91 -9.36 8.01
C ILE A 21 -12.25 -10.49 8.99
N ILE A 22 -11.24 -11.14 9.58
CA ILE A 22 -11.44 -12.26 10.49
C ILE A 22 -12.17 -11.83 11.78
N ASP A 23 -11.84 -10.65 12.31
CA ASP A 23 -12.40 -10.16 13.58
C ASP A 23 -13.85 -9.64 13.44
N THR A 24 -14.24 -9.12 12.27
CA THR A 24 -15.49 -8.36 12.13
C THR A 24 -16.49 -8.94 11.12
N THR A 25 -16.15 -9.99 10.39
CA THR A 25 -17.03 -10.60 9.38
C THR A 25 -17.06 -12.12 9.49
N ASP A 26 -17.93 -12.75 8.69
CA ASP A 26 -17.95 -14.20 8.45
C ASP A 26 -17.15 -14.62 7.20
N TRP A 27 -16.41 -13.72 6.57
CA TRP A 27 -15.70 -13.98 5.32
C TRP A 27 -14.47 -14.86 5.53
N GLU A 28 -14.10 -15.59 4.46
CA GLU A 28 -12.85 -16.38 4.43
C GLU A 28 -11.75 -15.60 3.70
N VAL A 29 -10.53 -15.71 4.21
CA VAL A 29 -9.33 -15.15 3.59
C VAL A 29 -8.43 -16.28 3.14
N PHE A 30 -8.06 -16.25 1.85
CA PHE A 30 -6.99 -17.05 1.27
C PHE A 30 -5.81 -16.14 1.01
N GLY A 31 -4.70 -16.37 1.71
CA GLY A 31 -3.54 -15.48 1.69
C GLY A 31 -2.30 -16.19 1.17
N MET A 32 -1.51 -15.50 0.33
CA MET A 32 -0.16 -15.92 -0.05
C MET A 32 0.84 -14.83 0.27
N ASP A 33 1.97 -15.22 0.83
CA ASP A 33 3.16 -14.37 1.00
C ASP A 33 4.39 -15.27 1.17
N MET A 34 5.59 -14.72 1.00
CA MET A 34 6.85 -15.46 1.22
C MET A 34 7.19 -15.63 2.71
N GLN A 35 6.49 -14.93 3.60
CA GLN A 35 6.71 -14.92 5.04
C GLN A 35 5.37 -14.78 5.76
N ASN A 36 5.32 -15.06 7.08
CA ASN A 36 4.08 -15.10 7.84
C ASN A 36 4.11 -14.43 9.22
N GLU A 37 5.20 -13.73 9.56
CA GLU A 37 5.42 -13.20 10.92
C GLU A 37 4.30 -12.27 11.38
N ARG A 38 3.79 -11.40 10.48
CA ARG A 38 2.73 -10.43 10.80
C ARG A 38 1.35 -11.07 10.89
N VAL A 39 1.14 -12.15 10.16
CA VAL A 39 -0.13 -12.91 10.17
C VAL A 39 -0.08 -14.11 11.11
N SER A 40 1.00 -14.32 11.85
CA SER A 40 1.21 -15.47 12.73
C SER A 40 0.04 -15.71 13.69
N THR A 41 -0.55 -14.66 14.24
CA THR A 41 -1.70 -14.76 15.15
C THR A 41 -3.02 -15.14 14.46
N LEU A 42 -3.05 -15.17 13.12
CA LEU A 42 -4.21 -15.58 12.33
C LEU A 42 -4.11 -17.03 11.84
N LEU A 43 -2.94 -17.68 11.92
CA LEU A 43 -2.71 -19.00 11.35
C LEU A 43 -3.64 -20.08 11.92
N ASP A 44 -4.04 -19.94 13.19
CA ASP A 44 -4.94 -20.89 13.87
C ASP A 44 -6.44 -20.57 13.64
N GLN A 45 -6.76 -19.50 12.92
CA GLN A 45 -8.13 -19.10 12.63
C GLN A 45 -8.72 -19.92 11.49
N LYS A 46 -9.84 -20.62 11.71
CA LYS A 46 -10.48 -21.53 10.74
C LYS A 46 -10.84 -20.88 9.40
N ARG A 47 -11.01 -19.57 9.37
CA ARG A 47 -11.39 -18.78 8.17
C ARG A 47 -10.20 -18.10 7.50
N PHE A 48 -8.98 -18.30 8.01
CA PHE A 48 -7.75 -17.77 7.44
C PHE A 48 -6.89 -18.92 6.92
N HIS A 49 -6.64 -18.94 5.61
CA HIS A 49 -5.89 -19.99 4.92
C HIS A 49 -4.61 -19.39 4.34
N PHE A 50 -3.50 -19.66 4.98
CA PHE A 50 -2.19 -19.15 4.55
C PHE A 50 -1.46 -20.17 3.68
N PHE A 51 -0.81 -19.68 2.63
CA PHE A 51 0.12 -20.43 1.80
C PHE A 51 1.43 -19.64 1.68
N GLU A 52 2.53 -20.26 2.06
CA GLU A 52 3.85 -19.69 1.87
C GLU A 52 4.27 -19.85 0.40
N GLY A 53 4.44 -18.73 -0.30
CA GLY A 53 4.72 -18.77 -1.73
C GLY A 53 5.04 -17.41 -2.34
N ASP A 54 5.54 -17.46 -3.58
CA ASP A 54 5.89 -16.32 -4.40
C ASP A 54 4.97 -16.21 -5.61
N ILE A 55 4.43 -15.01 -5.88
CA ILE A 55 3.51 -14.78 -7.01
C ILE A 55 4.15 -15.02 -8.38
N THR A 56 5.47 -14.96 -8.48
CA THR A 56 6.20 -15.21 -9.73
C THR A 56 6.34 -16.69 -10.04
N ILE A 57 6.24 -17.55 -9.03
CA ILE A 57 6.46 -19.01 -9.12
C ILE A 57 5.14 -19.78 -9.02
N ASN A 58 4.31 -19.48 -8.02
CA ASN A 58 3.14 -20.29 -7.66
C ASN A 58 1.88 -19.98 -8.50
N LYS A 59 2.03 -19.88 -9.82
CA LYS A 59 0.99 -19.44 -10.75
C LYS A 59 -0.25 -20.33 -10.75
N GLU A 60 -0.09 -21.66 -10.65
CA GLU A 60 -1.20 -22.62 -10.61
C GLU A 60 -2.03 -22.47 -9.32
N TRP A 61 -1.36 -22.30 -8.18
CA TRP A 61 -2.05 -22.05 -6.91
C TRP A 61 -2.88 -20.76 -6.98
N ILE A 62 -2.30 -19.70 -7.54
CA ILE A 62 -2.96 -18.41 -7.72
C ILE A 62 -4.19 -18.56 -8.63
N GLU A 63 -4.04 -19.18 -9.81
CA GLU A 63 -5.16 -19.39 -10.74
C GLU A 63 -6.28 -20.20 -10.09
N TYR A 64 -5.94 -21.27 -9.37
CA TYR A 64 -6.92 -22.09 -8.64
C TYR A 64 -7.71 -21.25 -7.63
N HIS A 65 -7.01 -20.40 -6.82
CA HIS A 65 -7.66 -19.60 -5.80
C HIS A 65 -8.42 -18.40 -6.36
N ILE A 66 -7.98 -17.81 -7.47
CA ILE A 66 -8.76 -16.80 -8.19
C ILE A 66 -10.12 -17.42 -8.61
N ARG A 67 -10.13 -18.63 -9.17
CA ARG A 67 -11.37 -19.30 -9.53
C ARG A 67 -12.28 -19.58 -8.33
N LYS A 68 -11.71 -19.90 -7.17
CA LYS A 68 -12.42 -20.26 -5.94
C LYS A 68 -12.96 -19.04 -5.18
N CYS A 69 -12.30 -17.90 -5.23
CA CYS A 69 -12.64 -16.70 -4.48
C CYS A 69 -13.59 -15.76 -5.25
N ASP A 70 -14.23 -14.84 -4.54
CA ASP A 70 -15.13 -13.84 -5.10
C ASP A 70 -14.38 -12.56 -5.48
N THR A 71 -13.38 -12.20 -4.67
CA THR A 71 -12.60 -10.96 -4.81
C THR A 71 -11.11 -11.26 -4.68
N VAL A 72 -10.32 -10.58 -5.50
CA VAL A 72 -8.85 -10.71 -5.54
C VAL A 72 -8.21 -9.36 -5.23
N LEU A 73 -7.31 -9.34 -4.24
CA LEU A 73 -6.47 -8.19 -3.88
C LEU A 73 -4.99 -8.54 -4.13
N PRO A 74 -4.41 -8.15 -5.27
CA PRO A 74 -2.99 -8.36 -5.57
C PRO A 74 -2.15 -7.23 -4.94
N LEU A 75 -1.83 -7.37 -3.64
CA LEU A 75 -1.12 -6.35 -2.86
C LEU A 75 0.41 -6.43 -2.97
N VAL A 76 0.96 -7.43 -3.68
CA VAL A 76 2.41 -7.57 -3.85
C VAL A 76 2.93 -6.47 -4.75
N ALA A 77 3.86 -5.68 -4.23
CA ALA A 77 4.54 -4.60 -4.95
C ALA A 77 5.85 -4.19 -4.26
N ILE A 78 6.76 -3.63 -5.02
CA ILE A 78 7.91 -2.90 -4.50
C ILE A 78 7.51 -1.43 -4.33
N ALA A 79 7.17 -1.03 -3.10
CA ALA A 79 6.74 0.33 -2.77
C ALA A 79 7.82 1.11 -2.00
N THR A 80 9.09 0.98 -2.42
CA THR A 80 10.25 1.56 -1.75
C THR A 80 11.03 2.45 -2.72
N PRO A 81 11.05 3.79 -2.52
CA PRO A 81 11.67 4.74 -3.47
C PRO A 81 13.14 4.46 -3.79
N ALA A 82 13.93 3.99 -2.83
CA ALA A 82 15.33 3.63 -3.07
C ALA A 82 15.47 2.49 -4.11
N THR A 83 14.54 1.53 -4.09
CA THR A 83 14.54 0.40 -5.04
C THR A 83 14.15 0.84 -6.45
N TYR A 84 13.29 1.85 -6.59
CA TYR A 84 12.91 2.38 -7.91
C TYR A 84 14.13 2.88 -8.70
N VAL A 85 15.10 3.45 -7.99
CA VAL A 85 16.33 3.99 -8.60
C VAL A 85 17.39 2.91 -8.79
N LYS A 86 17.52 1.98 -7.85
CA LYS A 86 18.57 0.95 -7.88
C LYS A 86 18.24 -0.24 -8.78
N GLU A 87 16.99 -0.65 -8.81
CA GLU A 87 16.51 -1.87 -9.47
C GLU A 87 15.22 -1.59 -10.28
N PRO A 88 15.21 -0.63 -11.23
CA PRO A 88 13.97 -0.21 -11.90
C PRO A 88 13.30 -1.34 -12.70
N LEU A 89 14.06 -2.25 -13.31
CA LEU A 89 13.51 -3.40 -14.05
C LEU A 89 12.78 -4.36 -13.11
N ARG A 90 13.34 -4.65 -11.94
CA ARG A 90 12.70 -5.50 -10.93
C ARG A 90 11.37 -4.90 -10.44
N VAL A 91 11.30 -3.57 -10.33
CA VAL A 91 10.04 -2.88 -9.99
C VAL A 91 9.00 -3.09 -11.09
N PHE A 92 9.38 -2.93 -12.36
CA PHE A 92 8.48 -3.19 -13.48
C PHE A 92 8.03 -4.66 -13.54
N GLU A 93 8.96 -5.60 -13.44
CA GLU A 93 8.69 -7.04 -13.47
C GLU A 93 7.70 -7.46 -12.37
N LEU A 94 7.90 -6.99 -11.12
CA LEU A 94 7.03 -7.37 -10.02
C LEU A 94 5.70 -6.60 -10.04
N ASP A 95 5.75 -5.26 -10.20
CA ASP A 95 4.57 -4.41 -10.01
C ASP A 95 3.62 -4.44 -11.22
N PHE A 96 4.13 -4.77 -12.41
CA PHE A 96 3.32 -4.89 -13.62
C PHE A 96 3.27 -6.33 -14.15
N GLU A 97 4.41 -6.90 -14.58
CA GLU A 97 4.41 -8.18 -15.30
C GLU A 97 3.88 -9.34 -14.45
N ALA A 98 4.30 -9.44 -13.17
CA ALA A 98 3.83 -10.50 -12.28
C ALA A 98 2.35 -10.34 -11.88
N ASN A 99 1.85 -9.13 -11.82
CA ASN A 99 0.45 -8.84 -11.50
C ASN A 99 -0.51 -8.96 -12.69
N LEU A 100 -0.02 -8.76 -13.93
CA LEU A 100 -0.86 -8.82 -15.13
C LEU A 100 -1.55 -10.18 -15.34
N PRO A 101 -0.90 -11.35 -15.17
CA PRO A 101 -1.57 -12.65 -15.24
C PRO A 101 -2.69 -12.81 -14.20
N ILE A 102 -2.53 -12.23 -13.00
CA ILE A 102 -3.54 -12.27 -11.94
C ILE A 102 -4.82 -11.56 -12.41
N VAL A 103 -4.69 -10.37 -12.98
CA VAL A 103 -5.80 -9.61 -13.56
C VAL A 103 -6.46 -10.39 -14.71
N ARG A 104 -5.66 -10.98 -15.61
CA ARG A 104 -6.16 -11.81 -16.73
C ARG A 104 -6.94 -13.03 -16.25
N HIS A 105 -6.47 -13.69 -15.20
CA HIS A 105 -7.22 -14.80 -14.60
C HIS A 105 -8.53 -14.32 -13.95
N ALA A 106 -8.54 -13.15 -13.30
CA ALA A 106 -9.76 -12.58 -12.77
C ALA A 106 -10.80 -12.31 -13.88
N VAL A 107 -10.36 -11.74 -15.01
CA VAL A 107 -11.21 -11.58 -16.21
C VAL A 107 -11.72 -12.94 -16.69
N LYS A 108 -10.83 -13.92 -16.93
CA LYS A 108 -11.16 -15.27 -17.40
C LYS A 108 -12.25 -15.96 -16.57
N TYR A 109 -12.22 -15.75 -15.25
CA TYR A 109 -13.13 -16.41 -14.31
C TYR A 109 -14.26 -15.50 -13.78
N GLY A 110 -14.42 -14.30 -14.31
CA GLY A 110 -15.44 -13.34 -13.90
C GLY A 110 -15.33 -12.95 -12.43
N LYS A 111 -14.10 -12.70 -11.94
CA LYS A 111 -13.83 -12.37 -10.54
C LYS A 111 -13.52 -10.88 -10.36
N ARG A 112 -13.93 -10.34 -9.24
CA ARG A 112 -13.70 -8.94 -8.90
C ARG A 112 -12.25 -8.68 -8.51
N VAL A 113 -11.66 -7.60 -9.02
CA VAL A 113 -10.30 -7.14 -8.67
C VAL A 113 -10.37 -5.83 -7.89
N ILE A 114 -9.71 -5.79 -6.73
CA ILE A 114 -9.47 -4.55 -5.98
C ILE A 114 -7.96 -4.31 -6.02
N PHE A 115 -7.54 -3.37 -6.86
CA PHE A 115 -6.12 -3.18 -7.17
C PHE A 115 -5.53 -1.99 -6.40
N PRO A 116 -4.38 -2.20 -5.71
CA PRO A 116 -3.62 -1.13 -5.07
C PRO A 116 -2.87 -0.32 -6.13
N SER A 117 -3.45 0.78 -6.57
CA SER A 117 -2.75 1.84 -7.27
C SER A 117 -1.90 2.65 -6.26
N THR A 118 -1.62 3.90 -6.53
CA THR A 118 -0.82 4.76 -5.65
C THR A 118 -1.14 6.23 -5.90
N SER A 119 -0.99 7.07 -4.89
CA SER A 119 -1.02 8.53 -5.09
C SER A 119 0.14 9.03 -5.97
N GLU A 120 1.20 8.25 -6.13
CA GLU A 120 2.33 8.61 -7.00
C GLU A 120 1.95 8.63 -8.50
N VAL A 121 0.82 8.05 -8.91
CA VAL A 121 0.36 8.13 -10.31
C VAL A 121 0.07 9.57 -10.75
N TYR A 122 -0.23 10.48 -9.84
CA TYR A 122 -0.40 11.90 -10.15
C TYR A 122 0.92 12.59 -10.51
N GLY A 123 2.04 12.06 -10.03
CA GLY A 123 3.37 12.53 -10.41
C GLY A 123 3.61 14.00 -10.08
N MET A 124 3.76 14.82 -11.12
CA MET A 124 3.99 16.26 -11.05
C MET A 124 2.73 17.08 -11.33
N CYS A 125 1.54 16.49 -11.18
CA CYS A 125 0.27 17.21 -11.30
C CYS A 125 0.26 18.44 -10.38
N ARG A 126 -0.31 19.55 -10.88
CA ARG A 126 -0.30 20.85 -10.19
C ARG A 126 -1.63 21.17 -9.53
N ASP A 127 -2.59 20.26 -9.55
CA ASP A 127 -3.88 20.47 -8.90
C ASP A 127 -3.70 20.60 -7.39
N ASP A 128 -4.42 21.50 -6.78
CA ASP A 128 -4.42 21.67 -5.31
C ASP A 128 -5.03 20.46 -4.60
N GLU A 129 -6.05 19.84 -5.25
CA GLU A 129 -6.70 18.60 -4.81
C GLU A 129 -6.74 17.61 -5.98
N PHE A 130 -6.30 16.39 -5.76
CA PHE A 130 -6.29 15.36 -6.80
C PHE A 130 -7.67 14.73 -6.96
N ASP A 131 -8.26 14.92 -8.13
CA ASP A 131 -9.49 14.25 -8.56
C ASP A 131 -9.12 12.96 -9.31
N PRO A 132 -9.60 11.77 -8.87
CA PRO A 132 -9.25 10.51 -9.51
C PRO A 132 -9.69 10.39 -10.97
N ASP A 133 -10.71 11.13 -11.37
CA ASP A 133 -11.31 11.06 -12.70
C ASP A 133 -10.82 12.17 -13.65
N ARG A 134 -10.24 13.27 -13.13
CA ARG A 134 -9.92 14.47 -13.92
C ARG A 134 -8.46 14.91 -13.85
N SER A 135 -7.79 14.72 -12.69
CA SER A 135 -6.42 15.18 -12.52
C SER A 135 -5.48 14.51 -13.52
N GLU A 136 -4.59 15.30 -14.08
CA GLU A 136 -3.56 14.81 -15.01
C GLU A 136 -2.52 13.92 -14.29
N LEU A 137 -1.99 12.93 -15.02
CA LEU A 137 -0.96 12.02 -14.53
C LEU A 137 0.35 12.38 -15.26
N ILE A 138 1.20 13.20 -14.62
CA ILE A 138 2.35 13.83 -15.27
C ILE A 138 3.65 13.25 -14.69
N TYR A 139 4.53 12.73 -15.56
CA TYR A 139 5.82 12.18 -15.17
C TYR A 139 6.99 12.99 -15.73
N GLY A 140 8.14 12.84 -15.08
CA GLY A 140 9.39 13.46 -15.50
C GLY A 140 10.05 12.73 -16.68
N PRO A 141 11.26 13.21 -17.07
CA PRO A 141 12.03 12.65 -18.18
C PRO A 141 12.35 11.16 -17.99
N ILE A 142 12.55 10.46 -19.11
CA ILE A 142 12.81 9.01 -19.16
C ILE A 142 14.09 8.60 -18.41
N ASP A 143 15.08 9.47 -18.36
CA ASP A 143 16.34 9.25 -17.64
C ASP A 143 16.21 9.30 -16.10
N LYS A 144 15.00 9.53 -15.57
CA LYS A 144 14.70 9.54 -14.13
C LYS A 144 14.03 8.24 -13.70
N PRO A 145 14.79 7.20 -13.28
CA PRO A 145 14.25 5.87 -13.00
C PRO A 145 13.22 5.83 -11.85
N ARG A 146 13.18 6.85 -10.99
CA ARG A 146 12.18 6.93 -9.91
C ARG A 146 10.72 6.85 -10.39
N TRP A 147 10.46 7.18 -11.65
CA TRP A 147 9.11 7.17 -12.20
C TRP A 147 8.60 5.77 -12.57
N ILE A 148 9.50 4.76 -12.63
CA ILE A 148 9.14 3.41 -13.06
C ILE A 148 7.98 2.82 -12.26
N TYR A 149 7.96 3.03 -10.92
CA TYR A 149 6.91 2.55 -10.06
C TYR A 149 5.55 3.18 -10.42
N ALA A 150 5.50 4.51 -10.48
CA ALA A 150 4.29 5.23 -10.82
C ALA A 150 3.79 4.87 -12.24
N CYS A 151 4.71 4.72 -13.21
CA CYS A 151 4.37 4.29 -14.57
C CYS A 151 3.83 2.85 -14.59
N ALA A 152 4.43 1.91 -13.86
CA ALA A 152 3.95 0.52 -13.77
C ALA A 152 2.54 0.45 -13.18
N LYS A 153 2.30 1.18 -12.09
CA LYS A 153 0.98 1.26 -11.45
C LYS A 153 -0.06 1.94 -12.35
N GLN A 154 0.30 3.06 -12.99
CA GLN A 154 -0.59 3.75 -13.92
C GLN A 154 -0.94 2.89 -15.15
N LEU A 155 0.04 2.16 -15.68
CA LEU A 155 -0.21 1.25 -16.80
C LEU A 155 -1.18 0.13 -16.38
N MET A 156 -1.01 -0.44 -15.19
CA MET A 156 -1.93 -1.45 -14.66
C MET A 156 -3.33 -0.88 -14.42
N ASP A 157 -3.46 0.34 -13.89
CA ASP A 157 -4.75 1.03 -13.75
C ASP A 157 -5.49 1.08 -15.09
N ARG A 158 -4.78 1.48 -16.18
CA ARG A 158 -5.35 1.56 -17.53
C ARG A 158 -5.72 0.21 -18.10
N VAL A 159 -4.91 -0.81 -17.89
CA VAL A 159 -5.19 -2.19 -18.33
C VAL A 159 -6.43 -2.74 -17.62
N ILE A 160 -6.54 -2.56 -16.31
CA ILE A 160 -7.71 -2.99 -15.53
C ILE A 160 -8.98 -2.26 -16.02
N ALA A 161 -8.91 -0.94 -16.20
CA ALA A 161 -10.02 -0.15 -16.70
C ALA A 161 -10.46 -0.59 -18.11
N ALA A 162 -9.49 -0.89 -19.00
CA ALA A 162 -9.76 -1.41 -20.34
C ALA A 162 -10.48 -2.78 -20.28
N TYR A 163 -10.04 -3.70 -19.42
CA TYR A 163 -10.75 -4.97 -19.21
C TYR A 163 -12.17 -4.74 -18.64
N GLY A 164 -12.34 -3.74 -17.77
CA GLY A 164 -13.68 -3.36 -17.30
C GLY A 164 -14.60 -2.92 -18.42
N GLN A 165 -14.10 -2.10 -19.34
CA GLN A 165 -14.87 -1.58 -20.48
C GLN A 165 -15.14 -2.60 -21.56
N GLN A 166 -14.17 -3.46 -21.88
CA GLN A 166 -14.23 -4.36 -23.03
C GLN A 166 -14.73 -5.76 -22.67
N GLU A 167 -14.40 -6.24 -21.48
CA GLU A 167 -14.66 -7.64 -21.07
C GLU A 167 -15.51 -7.74 -19.78
N GLY A 168 -15.98 -6.59 -19.26
CA GLY A 168 -16.90 -6.58 -18.11
C GLY A 168 -16.24 -6.94 -16.77
N LEU A 169 -14.91 -6.77 -16.63
CA LEU A 169 -14.24 -6.98 -15.35
C LEU A 169 -14.84 -6.06 -14.29
N ASP A 170 -15.33 -6.63 -13.18
CA ASP A 170 -15.68 -5.84 -12.00
C ASP A 170 -14.38 -5.48 -11.26
N TYR A 171 -14.12 -4.19 -11.11
CA TYR A 171 -12.91 -3.72 -10.46
C TYR A 171 -13.13 -2.49 -9.59
N THR A 172 -12.20 -2.29 -8.67
CA THR A 172 -11.99 -1.02 -7.99
C THR A 172 -10.49 -0.74 -7.93
N LEU A 173 -10.08 0.48 -8.25
CA LEU A 173 -8.73 0.96 -8.04
C LEU A 173 -8.71 1.82 -6.77
N PHE A 174 -7.77 1.59 -5.86
CA PHE A 174 -7.59 2.47 -4.72
C PHE A 174 -6.17 3.06 -4.69
N ARG A 175 -6.08 4.35 -4.37
CA ARG A 175 -4.83 5.13 -4.30
C ARG A 175 -4.57 5.52 -2.86
N PRO A 176 -3.75 4.78 -2.11
CA PRO A 176 -3.39 5.14 -0.74
C PRO A 176 -2.51 6.39 -0.71
N PHE A 177 -2.80 7.30 0.24
CA PHE A 177 -2.01 8.51 0.51
C PHE A 177 -1.26 8.35 1.82
N ASN A 178 0.03 7.98 1.74
CA ASN A 178 0.97 7.83 2.85
C ASN A 178 0.34 7.17 4.10
N TRP A 179 -0.16 5.95 3.93
CA TRP A 179 -0.71 5.20 5.06
C TRP A 179 0.37 4.87 6.07
N ILE A 180 0.09 5.16 7.34
CA ILE A 180 0.99 4.99 8.47
C ILE A 180 0.32 4.19 9.58
N GLY A 181 1.12 3.52 10.38
CA GLY A 181 0.63 2.72 11.52
C GLY A 181 1.63 1.68 11.97
N ALA A 182 1.24 0.91 12.97
CA ALA A 182 2.06 -0.18 13.51
C ALA A 182 2.39 -1.22 12.43
N GLY A 183 3.64 -1.69 12.40
CA GLY A 183 4.09 -2.67 11.42
C GLY A 183 4.36 -2.12 10.02
N LEU A 184 4.40 -0.79 9.83
CA LEU A 184 4.74 -0.19 8.54
C LEU A 184 6.15 -0.60 8.10
N ASP A 185 7.15 -0.32 8.95
CA ASP A 185 8.56 -0.71 8.78
C ASP A 185 9.16 -1.01 10.17
N SER A 186 10.33 -1.66 10.22
CA SER A 186 11.06 -1.89 11.46
C SER A 186 11.96 -0.70 11.80
N ILE A 187 11.90 -0.23 13.06
CA ILE A 187 12.83 0.77 13.61
C ILE A 187 14.17 0.15 14.02
N HIS A 188 14.21 -1.19 14.22
CA HIS A 188 15.40 -1.92 14.67
C HIS A 188 16.28 -2.39 13.52
N THR A 189 15.72 -2.51 12.33
CA THR A 189 16.44 -2.83 11.10
C THR A 189 16.15 -1.74 10.05
N PRO A 190 16.59 -0.49 10.30
CA PRO A 190 16.40 0.56 9.31
C PRO A 190 17.21 0.19 8.08
N LYS A 191 16.52 -0.14 7.01
CA LYS A 191 17.17 -0.24 5.69
C LYS A 191 17.51 1.19 5.30
N GLU A 192 18.77 1.53 5.31
CA GLU A 192 19.26 2.87 4.98
C GLU A 192 18.67 3.33 3.64
N GLY A 193 17.96 4.46 3.64
CA GLY A 193 17.29 5.01 2.45
C GLY A 193 16.00 4.30 2.01
N SER A 194 15.52 3.27 2.72
CA SER A 194 14.32 2.51 2.33
C SER A 194 13.14 2.61 3.29
N SER A 195 13.35 2.95 4.55
CA SER A 195 12.26 3.15 5.50
C SER A 195 11.51 4.45 5.21
N ARG A 196 10.20 4.44 5.45
CA ARG A 196 9.37 5.62 5.25
C ARG A 196 9.66 6.69 6.31
N VAL A 197 9.41 7.95 5.98
CA VAL A 197 9.80 9.11 6.79
C VAL A 197 9.38 9.01 8.26
N VAL A 198 8.16 8.54 8.53
CA VAL A 198 7.66 8.36 9.92
C VAL A 198 8.52 7.38 10.70
N THR A 199 8.83 6.21 10.11
CA THR A 199 9.66 5.19 10.76
C THR A 199 11.09 5.65 10.94
N GLN A 200 11.67 6.35 9.95
CA GLN A 200 13.01 6.94 10.07
C GLN A 200 13.08 7.93 11.24
N PHE A 201 12.14 8.88 11.28
CA PHE A 201 12.11 9.90 12.35
C PHE A 201 11.90 9.28 13.72
N PHE A 202 10.99 8.31 13.84
CA PHE A 202 10.78 7.60 15.09
C PHE A 202 12.06 6.87 15.55
N GLY A 203 12.75 6.18 14.65
CA GLY A 203 14.02 5.54 14.94
C GLY A 203 15.09 6.53 15.40
N HIS A 204 15.24 7.69 14.73
CA HIS A 204 16.16 8.75 15.15
C HIS A 204 15.81 9.31 16.53
N ILE A 205 14.52 9.55 16.80
CA ILE A 205 14.05 10.05 18.10
C ILE A 205 14.37 9.07 19.23
N VAL A 206 14.07 7.78 19.04
CA VAL A 206 14.32 6.74 20.06
C VAL A 206 15.82 6.61 20.38
N ARG A 207 16.69 6.81 19.39
CA ARG A 207 18.15 6.73 19.56
C ARG A 207 18.81 8.06 19.94
N GLY A 208 18.04 9.17 20.02
CA GLY A 208 18.58 10.50 20.28
C GLY A 208 19.46 11.03 19.15
N GLU A 209 19.21 10.58 17.92
CA GLU A 209 19.97 10.93 16.73
C GLU A 209 19.41 12.17 16.01
N MET A 210 20.24 12.81 15.19
CA MET A 210 19.86 13.98 14.41
C MET A 210 18.93 13.62 13.26
N ILE A 211 17.85 14.38 13.06
CA ILE A 211 16.95 14.27 11.93
C ILE A 211 17.43 15.19 10.80
N LYS A 212 17.85 14.60 9.67
CA LYS A 212 18.20 15.34 8.46
C LYS A 212 16.98 15.55 7.58
N LEU A 213 16.68 16.80 7.25
CA LEU A 213 15.55 17.17 6.40
C LEU A 213 16.03 17.46 4.98
N VAL A 214 15.56 16.69 4.00
CA VAL A 214 15.83 16.95 2.59
C VAL A 214 15.12 18.24 2.18
N ASP A 215 15.85 19.15 1.54
CA ASP A 215 15.37 20.48 1.09
C ASP A 215 14.63 21.25 2.22
N GLY A 216 15.18 21.15 3.45
CA GLY A 216 14.59 21.78 4.62
C GLY A 216 13.25 21.20 5.08
N GLY A 217 12.79 20.12 4.49
CA GLY A 217 11.55 19.42 4.86
C GLY A 217 10.27 20.20 4.54
N THR A 218 10.29 21.04 3.50
CA THR A 218 9.14 21.90 3.12
C THR A 218 8.04 21.15 2.35
N GLN A 219 8.37 20.00 1.75
CA GLN A 219 7.44 19.18 0.99
C GLN A 219 6.32 18.65 1.87
N LYS A 220 5.06 18.86 1.44
CA LYS A 220 3.87 18.40 2.15
C LYS A 220 3.47 16.99 1.77
N ARG A 221 2.86 16.28 2.72
CA ARG A 221 2.28 14.95 2.55
C ARG A 221 1.01 14.82 3.39
N ALA A 222 -0.04 14.25 2.79
CA ALA A 222 -1.23 13.83 3.51
C ALA A 222 -0.95 12.45 4.15
N PHE A 223 -1.08 12.35 5.46
CA PHE A 223 -0.90 11.09 6.19
C PHE A 223 -2.25 10.51 6.58
N THR A 224 -2.39 9.20 6.44
CA THR A 224 -3.62 8.48 6.77
C THR A 224 -3.29 7.33 7.72
N TYR A 225 -4.00 7.22 8.84
CA TYR A 225 -3.82 6.09 9.73
C TYR A 225 -4.34 4.80 9.09
N ILE A 226 -3.65 3.69 9.32
CA ILE A 226 -3.94 2.42 8.66
C ILE A 226 -5.38 1.97 8.87
N ASP A 227 -5.95 2.13 10.04
CA ASP A 227 -7.33 1.69 10.33
C ASP A 227 -8.37 2.45 9.49
N ASP A 228 -8.17 3.74 9.23
CA ASP A 228 -9.05 4.53 8.33
C ASP A 228 -8.97 3.98 6.89
N GLY A 229 -7.76 3.62 6.44
CA GLY A 229 -7.55 2.98 5.14
C GLY A 229 -8.21 1.61 5.05
N ILE A 230 -8.08 0.80 6.11
CA ILE A 230 -8.71 -0.52 6.20
C ILE A 230 -10.23 -0.41 6.24
N ASP A 231 -10.80 0.55 6.96
CA ASP A 231 -12.24 0.80 6.97
C ASP A 231 -12.78 1.15 5.58
N ALA A 232 -12.03 1.95 4.82
CA ALA A 232 -12.37 2.22 3.43
C ALA A 232 -12.30 0.95 2.56
N LEU A 233 -11.25 0.13 2.71
CA LEU A 233 -11.13 -1.14 1.98
C LEU A 233 -12.25 -2.12 2.34
N MET A 234 -12.66 -2.22 3.60
CA MET A 234 -13.80 -3.07 3.99
C MET A 234 -15.08 -2.68 3.26
N LYS A 235 -15.38 -1.38 3.14
CA LYS A 235 -16.53 -0.87 2.38
C LYS A 235 -16.41 -1.19 0.88
N ILE A 236 -15.19 -1.04 0.31
CA ILE A 236 -14.90 -1.38 -1.09
C ILE A 236 -15.09 -2.88 -1.34
N ILE A 237 -14.64 -3.75 -0.44
CA ILE A 237 -14.80 -5.21 -0.54
C ILE A 237 -16.26 -5.62 -0.38
N ASP A 238 -16.97 -5.01 0.58
CA ASP A 238 -18.41 -5.25 0.76
C ASP A 238 -19.19 -4.90 -0.51
N ASN A 239 -18.84 -3.79 -1.14
CA ASN A 239 -19.40 -3.33 -2.41
C ASN A 239 -20.93 -3.37 -2.44
N ARG A 240 -21.56 -2.87 -1.37
CA ARG A 240 -23.01 -2.87 -1.26
C ARG A 240 -23.65 -2.18 -2.47
N ASP A 241 -24.60 -2.83 -3.08
CA ASP A 241 -25.33 -2.34 -4.26
C ASP A 241 -24.44 -2.01 -5.48
N GLY A 242 -23.21 -2.56 -5.53
CA GLY A 242 -22.27 -2.33 -6.62
C GLY A 242 -21.66 -0.92 -6.66
N ILE A 243 -21.80 -0.14 -5.58
CA ILE A 243 -21.39 1.28 -5.56
C ILE A 243 -19.88 1.51 -5.81
N ALA A 244 -19.05 0.51 -5.50
CA ALA A 244 -17.61 0.58 -5.69
C ALA A 244 -17.13 -0.06 -7.02
N SER A 245 -18.04 -0.61 -7.84
CA SER A 245 -17.69 -1.22 -9.13
C SER A 245 -17.30 -0.16 -10.16
N ALA A 246 -16.22 -0.42 -10.90
CA ALA A 246 -15.64 0.48 -11.92
C ALA A 246 -15.29 1.89 -11.35
N LYS A 247 -14.82 1.96 -10.10
CA LYS A 247 -14.47 3.20 -9.43
C LYS A 247 -12.98 3.30 -9.10
N ILE A 248 -12.52 4.54 -8.99
CA ILE A 248 -11.19 4.90 -8.51
C ILE A 248 -11.36 5.73 -7.23
N TYR A 249 -10.71 5.33 -6.14
CA TYR A 249 -10.79 6.04 -4.87
C TYR A 249 -9.42 6.54 -4.42
N ASN A 250 -9.30 7.82 -4.19
CA ASN A 250 -8.22 8.38 -3.38
C ASN A 250 -8.54 8.11 -1.90
N ILE A 251 -7.69 7.34 -1.23
CA ILE A 251 -7.89 7.04 0.19
C ILE A 251 -6.81 7.78 0.99
N GLY A 252 -7.17 8.94 1.47
CA GLY A 252 -6.31 9.87 2.19
C GLY A 252 -7.08 10.74 3.17
N ASN A 253 -6.37 11.36 4.12
CA ASN A 253 -6.94 12.34 5.02
C ASN A 253 -6.42 13.74 4.68
N PRO A 254 -7.19 14.59 3.97
CA PRO A 254 -6.74 15.92 3.55
C PRO A 254 -6.48 16.86 4.74
N LYS A 255 -7.09 16.59 5.91
CA LYS A 255 -6.87 17.37 7.13
C LYS A 255 -5.50 17.10 7.79
N ASN A 256 -4.85 15.98 7.46
CA ASN A 256 -3.53 15.60 7.96
C ASN A 256 -2.45 15.87 6.91
N ASN A 257 -2.48 17.02 6.28
CA ASN A 257 -1.50 17.43 5.27
C ASN A 257 -0.42 18.33 5.91
N TYR A 258 0.72 17.72 6.24
CA TYR A 258 1.82 18.38 6.91
C TYR A 258 3.08 18.37 6.07
N SER A 259 3.93 19.40 6.25
CA SER A 259 5.30 19.33 5.76
C SER A 259 6.10 18.28 6.56
N VAL A 260 7.16 17.76 5.93
CA VAL A 260 8.05 16.79 6.59
C VAL A 260 8.70 17.41 7.87
N ARG A 261 8.98 18.72 7.85
CA ARG A 261 9.47 19.46 9.01
C ARG A 261 8.44 19.53 10.14
N GLU A 262 7.18 19.85 9.83
CA GLU A 262 6.10 19.87 10.82
C GLU A 262 5.89 18.48 11.41
N LEU A 263 5.90 17.43 10.60
CA LEU A 263 5.82 16.05 11.06
C LEU A 263 6.95 15.73 12.06
N ALA A 264 8.20 16.05 11.71
CA ALA A 264 9.34 15.80 12.60
C ALA A 264 9.18 16.50 13.94
N LYS A 265 8.76 17.79 13.92
CA LYS A 265 8.49 18.55 15.14
C LYS A 265 7.39 17.90 15.98
N MET A 266 6.25 17.58 15.39
CA MET A 266 5.14 16.92 16.09
C MET A 266 5.57 15.61 16.74
N MET A 267 6.40 14.82 16.05
CA MET A 267 6.90 13.55 16.59
C MET A 267 7.86 13.76 17.77
N ILE A 268 8.74 14.76 17.71
CA ILE A 268 9.63 15.12 18.82
C ILE A 268 8.80 15.60 20.01
N ASP A 269 7.86 16.54 19.77
CA ASP A 269 7.00 17.10 20.82
C ASP A 269 6.18 15.99 21.51
N LEU A 270 5.65 15.05 20.73
CA LEU A 270 4.93 13.90 21.26
C LEU A 270 5.85 12.98 22.08
N ALA A 271 7.05 12.67 21.58
CA ALA A 271 8.00 11.80 22.28
C ALA A 271 8.43 12.39 23.64
N LEU A 272 8.48 13.73 23.77
CA LEU A 272 8.75 14.40 25.04
C LEU A 272 7.67 14.17 26.11
N THR A 273 6.47 13.75 25.72
CA THR A 273 5.37 13.43 26.66
C THR A 273 5.46 12.01 27.23
N TYR A 274 6.28 11.13 26.61
CA TYR A 274 6.46 9.74 27.04
C TYR A 274 7.74 9.60 27.86
N PRO A 275 7.66 9.18 29.14
CA PRO A 275 8.83 9.07 30.02
C PRO A 275 9.99 8.25 29.41
N GLU A 276 9.69 7.16 28.71
CA GLU A 276 10.66 6.26 28.08
C GLU A 276 11.44 6.90 26.93
N TYR A 277 10.88 7.90 26.25
CA TYR A 277 11.51 8.57 25.11
C TYR A 277 12.02 9.98 25.42
N GLN A 278 11.63 10.57 26.56
CA GLN A 278 11.88 11.96 26.91
C GLN A 278 13.36 12.33 26.90
N ALA A 279 14.22 11.46 27.43
CA ALA A 279 15.67 11.73 27.51
C ALA A 279 16.28 11.77 26.09
N ALA A 280 15.94 10.84 25.24
CA ALA A 280 16.41 10.75 23.86
C ALA A 280 15.85 11.92 23.02
N ALA A 281 14.55 12.22 23.14
CA ALA A 281 13.91 13.29 22.37
C ALA A 281 14.49 14.70 22.66
N LYS A 282 14.92 14.96 23.90
CA LYS A 282 15.55 16.26 24.31
C LYS A 282 16.84 16.59 23.54
N VAL A 283 17.57 15.59 23.05
CA VAL A 283 18.86 15.80 22.35
C VAL A 283 18.72 15.80 20.83
N VAL A 284 17.56 15.45 20.31
CA VAL A 284 17.30 15.40 18.86
C VAL A 284 17.33 16.81 18.26
N LYS A 285 18.09 16.96 17.19
CA LYS A 285 18.15 18.19 16.38
C LYS A 285 17.66 17.94 14.98
N MET A 286 16.98 18.93 14.40
CA MET A 286 16.59 18.94 12.99
C MET A 286 17.55 19.83 12.20
N VAL A 287 18.11 19.33 11.10
CA VAL A 287 19.05 20.05 10.22
C VAL A 287 18.64 19.92 8.76
#